data_75e52ef409d89116065ade4b82f24839
#
_entry.id   75e52ef409d89116065ade4b82f24839
#
_cell.length_a   1.000
_cell.length_b   1.000
_cell.length_c   1.000
_cell.angle_alpha   90.00
_cell.angle_beta   90.00
_cell.angle_gamma   90.00
#
_symmetry.space_group_name_H-M   'P 1'
#
loop_
_entity.id
_entity.type
_entity.pdbx_description
1 polymer ?
#
loop_
_entity_poly.entity_id
_entity_poly.type
_entity_poly.pdbx_seq_one_letter_code
_entity_poly.pdbx_strand_id
1 'polypeptide(L)'
;MVDHIYAAWGEDIRIRTEGLEHHRPGGYRVDVHEVQPGVIYAQDGVRVRAFRVEHGAWKDAYGYRIDTPDRSIVISGDTRPSEELVRMATGVDVLLHEAQLPSAAAPSGRTDVDWPRYVSAYHTTSQQLGEIAARAHPRLLIVYHNRGQDAERILADIRRSFGGRVVFGEDLRRY
;
A
#
# COMPACT_ATOMS: atom_id res chain seq x y z
N MET A 1 -21.42 3.70 0.04
CA MET A 1 -20.86 2.33 -0.14
C MET A 1 -21.25 1.42 1.01
N VAL A 2 -20.98 1.77 2.28
CA VAL A 2 -21.29 0.94 3.47
C VAL A 2 -22.78 0.58 3.54
N ASP A 3 -23.70 1.54 3.31
CA ASP A 3 -25.14 1.28 3.31
C ASP A 3 -25.56 0.23 2.28
N HIS A 4 -24.93 0.20 1.10
CA HIS A 4 -25.19 -0.82 0.10
C HIS A 4 -24.68 -2.20 0.52
N ILE A 5 -23.55 -2.26 1.24
CA ILE A 5 -23.04 -3.50 1.83
C ILE A 5 -24.03 -4.02 2.88
N TYR A 6 -24.50 -3.15 3.76
CA TYR A 6 -25.52 -3.54 4.75
C TYR A 6 -26.82 -4.01 4.11
N ALA A 7 -27.29 -3.34 3.06
CA ALA A 7 -28.46 -3.79 2.32
C ALA A 7 -28.26 -5.16 1.66
N ALA A 8 -27.08 -5.41 1.09
CA ALA A 8 -26.77 -6.68 0.44
C ALA A 8 -26.62 -7.84 1.44
N TRP A 9 -26.09 -7.60 2.63
CA TRP A 9 -25.80 -8.62 3.65
C TRP A 9 -26.78 -8.61 4.82
N GLY A 10 -27.86 -7.83 4.75
CA GLY A 10 -28.79 -7.61 5.87
C GLY A 10 -29.38 -8.90 6.44
N GLU A 11 -29.76 -9.86 5.59
CA GLU A 11 -30.30 -11.14 6.05
C GLU A 11 -29.23 -12.01 6.73
N ASP A 12 -28.01 -12.07 6.18
CA ASP A 12 -26.90 -12.78 6.82
C ASP A 12 -26.53 -12.16 8.17
N ILE A 13 -26.45 -10.83 8.25
CA ILE A 13 -26.24 -10.10 9.50
C ILE A 13 -27.31 -10.46 10.54
N ARG A 14 -28.56 -10.46 10.15
CA ARG A 14 -29.68 -10.80 11.03
C ARG A 14 -29.58 -12.23 11.55
N ILE A 15 -29.32 -13.19 10.68
CA ILE A 15 -29.16 -14.60 11.05
C ILE A 15 -28.02 -14.79 12.05
N ARG A 16 -26.89 -14.12 11.84
CA ARG A 16 -25.72 -14.23 12.72
C ARG A 16 -25.89 -13.54 14.06
N THR A 17 -26.63 -12.43 14.10
CA THR A 17 -26.82 -11.65 15.34
C THR A 17 -28.03 -12.09 16.16
N GLU A 18 -29.13 -12.44 15.51
CA GLU A 18 -30.40 -12.79 16.15
C GLU A 18 -30.67 -14.31 16.16
N GLY A 19 -29.98 -15.06 15.31
CA GLY A 19 -30.10 -16.52 15.23
C GLY A 19 -29.19 -17.26 16.21
N LEU A 20 -28.95 -18.54 15.95
CA LEU A 20 -28.25 -19.45 16.86
C LEU A 20 -26.73 -19.18 17.01
N GLU A 21 -26.13 -18.38 16.13
CA GLU A 21 -24.71 -18.03 16.22
C GLU A 21 -24.42 -17.01 17.33
N HIS A 22 -25.43 -16.23 17.74
CA HIS A 22 -25.34 -15.23 18.83
C HIS A 22 -24.16 -14.27 18.71
N HIS A 23 -23.83 -13.81 17.50
CA HIS A 23 -22.78 -12.83 17.32
C HIS A 23 -23.14 -11.51 18.00
N ARG A 24 -22.12 -10.76 18.41
CA ARG A 24 -22.32 -9.49 19.14
C ARG A 24 -23.16 -8.52 18.32
N PRO A 25 -24.32 -8.06 18.83
CA PRO A 25 -25.12 -7.04 18.16
C PRO A 25 -24.29 -5.78 17.90
N GLY A 26 -24.34 -5.29 16.67
CA GLY A 26 -23.57 -4.10 16.25
C GLY A 26 -22.08 -4.34 15.95
N GLY A 27 -21.56 -5.55 16.15
CA GLY A 27 -20.17 -5.89 15.80
C GLY A 27 -19.82 -5.77 14.30
N TYR A 28 -20.85 -5.74 13.45
CA TYR A 28 -20.72 -5.51 12.00
C TYR A 28 -20.68 -4.02 11.61
N ARG A 29 -20.95 -3.10 12.54
CA ARG A 29 -21.04 -1.67 12.23
C ARG A 29 -19.67 -1.12 11.87
N VAL A 30 -19.65 -0.34 10.80
CA VAL A 30 -18.47 0.40 10.33
C VAL A 30 -18.76 1.88 10.48
N ASP A 31 -17.93 2.57 11.22
CA ASP A 31 -17.94 4.03 11.32
C ASP A 31 -16.97 4.59 10.27
N VAL A 32 -17.52 5.27 9.25
CA VAL A 32 -16.77 5.73 8.09
C VAL A 32 -16.35 7.18 8.27
N HIS A 33 -15.05 7.42 8.23
CA HIS A 33 -14.48 8.76 8.26
C HIS A 33 -13.75 9.03 6.93
N GLU A 34 -14.23 9.97 6.15
CA GLU A 34 -13.50 10.49 5.00
C GLU A 34 -12.35 11.39 5.47
N VAL A 35 -11.16 11.17 4.97
CA VAL A 35 -9.97 11.89 5.41
C VAL A 35 -9.39 12.77 4.32
N GLN A 36 -8.70 13.84 4.73
CA GLN A 36 -7.85 14.66 3.89
C GLN A 36 -6.38 14.42 4.25
N PRO A 37 -5.41 14.81 3.39
CA PRO A 37 -4.00 14.76 3.75
C PRO A 37 -3.72 15.46 5.08
N GLY A 38 -2.94 14.84 5.93
CA GLY A 38 -2.62 15.33 7.26
C GLY A 38 -2.64 14.24 8.31
N VAL A 39 -2.66 14.61 9.57
CA VAL A 39 -2.79 13.66 10.69
C VAL A 39 -4.24 13.21 10.78
N ILE A 40 -4.47 11.91 10.60
CA ILE A 40 -5.80 11.30 10.62
C ILE A 40 -6.05 10.48 11.89
N TYR A 41 -4.99 10.18 12.64
CA TYR A 41 -5.07 9.50 13.94
C TYR A 41 -3.90 9.95 14.83
N ALA A 42 -4.16 10.21 16.10
CA ALA A 42 -3.12 10.55 17.07
C ALA A 42 -3.63 10.21 18.50
N GLN A 43 -3.38 8.96 18.95
CA GLN A 43 -3.73 8.48 20.28
C GLN A 43 -2.71 7.45 20.75
N ASP A 44 -2.53 7.31 22.05
CA ASP A 44 -1.71 6.27 22.70
C ASP A 44 -0.28 6.14 22.15
N GLY A 45 0.35 7.28 21.81
CA GLY A 45 1.68 7.32 21.23
C GLY A 45 1.76 6.94 19.76
N VAL A 46 0.65 6.57 19.12
CA VAL A 46 0.57 6.27 17.69
C VAL A 46 0.06 7.51 16.94
N ARG A 47 0.77 7.88 15.88
CA ARG A 47 0.36 8.93 14.95
C ARG A 47 0.31 8.37 13.53
N VAL A 48 -0.82 8.55 12.86
CA VAL A 48 -0.98 8.19 11.44
C VAL A 48 -1.20 9.45 10.63
N ARG A 49 -0.41 9.61 9.59
CA ARG A 49 -0.55 10.69 8.61
C ARG A 49 -0.87 10.12 7.24
N ALA A 50 -1.94 10.58 6.63
CA ALA A 50 -2.21 10.36 5.21
C ALA A 50 -1.50 11.44 4.37
N PHE A 51 -0.94 11.06 3.24
CA PHE A 51 -0.36 11.98 2.26
C PHE A 51 -0.74 11.56 0.85
N ARG A 52 -0.85 12.51 -0.07
CA ARG A 52 -1.22 12.20 -1.46
C ARG A 52 -0.07 11.50 -2.15
N VAL A 53 -0.43 10.51 -2.97
CA VAL A 53 0.45 9.84 -3.92
C VAL A 53 -0.13 9.95 -5.33
N GLU A 54 0.64 9.57 -6.33
CA GLU A 54 0.25 9.76 -7.72
C GLU A 54 -0.12 8.42 -8.37
N HIS A 55 -1.41 8.18 -8.56
CA HIS A 55 -1.92 6.94 -9.14
C HIS A 55 -2.80 7.21 -10.37
N GLY A 56 -2.19 7.68 -11.45
CA GLY A 56 -2.85 7.94 -12.73
C GLY A 56 -4.01 8.94 -12.58
N ALA A 57 -5.21 8.52 -12.96
CA ALA A 57 -6.42 9.34 -12.92
C ALA A 57 -7.07 9.43 -11.51
N TRP A 58 -6.60 8.65 -10.53
CA TRP A 58 -7.15 8.63 -9.18
C TRP A 58 -6.67 9.86 -8.40
N LYS A 59 -7.59 10.79 -8.12
CA LYS A 59 -7.28 12.06 -7.43
C LYS A 59 -7.03 11.86 -5.93
N ASP A 60 -7.68 10.86 -5.33
CA ASP A 60 -7.65 10.58 -3.90
C ASP A 60 -6.92 9.24 -3.64
N ALA A 61 -5.69 9.15 -4.16
CA ALA A 61 -4.75 8.09 -3.82
C ALA A 61 -3.86 8.53 -2.65
N TYR A 62 -3.69 7.65 -1.66
CA TYR A 62 -2.97 7.97 -0.43
C TYR A 62 -1.91 6.94 -0.09
N GLY A 63 -0.76 7.44 0.38
CA GLY A 63 0.17 6.72 1.21
C GLY A 63 -0.05 7.08 2.67
N TYR A 64 0.51 6.29 3.57
CA TYR A 64 0.37 6.49 5.01
C TYR A 64 1.72 6.43 5.70
N ARG A 65 1.97 7.39 6.61
CA ARG A 65 3.09 7.33 7.55
C ARG A 65 2.55 7.08 8.94
N ILE A 66 3.12 6.07 9.61
CA ILE A 66 2.78 5.66 10.96
C ILE A 66 4.02 5.85 11.82
N ASP A 67 3.92 6.70 12.82
CA ASP A 67 4.97 6.93 13.80
C ASP A 67 4.49 6.42 15.17
N THR A 68 5.31 5.60 15.82
CA THR A 68 5.16 5.13 17.19
C THR A 68 6.40 5.54 17.99
N PRO A 69 6.44 5.39 19.34
CA PRO A 69 7.63 5.74 20.12
C PRO A 69 8.91 5.00 19.69
N ASP A 70 8.78 3.82 19.11
CA ASP A 70 9.91 2.93 18.77
C ASP A 70 10.04 2.63 17.27
N ARG A 71 9.10 3.03 16.43
CA ARG A 71 9.05 2.70 14.99
C ARG A 71 8.45 3.82 14.16
N SER A 72 8.99 3.92 12.94
CA SER A 72 8.40 4.73 11.87
C SER A 72 8.20 3.86 10.63
N ILE A 73 6.99 3.87 10.08
CA ILE A 73 6.61 3.02 8.95
C ILE A 73 5.95 3.90 7.89
N VAL A 74 6.32 3.71 6.63
CA VAL A 74 5.60 4.29 5.48
C VAL A 74 5.07 3.18 4.60
N ILE A 75 3.82 3.32 4.18
CA ILE A 75 3.14 2.45 3.21
C ILE A 75 2.80 3.32 2.01
N SER A 76 3.29 2.93 0.83
CA SER A 76 3.13 3.76 -0.38
C SER A 76 1.69 3.85 -0.89
N GLY A 77 0.88 2.80 -0.71
CA GLY A 77 -0.26 2.58 -1.61
C GLY A 77 0.23 2.32 -3.03
N ASP A 78 -0.67 2.28 -4.00
CA ASP A 78 -0.33 2.19 -5.42
C ASP A 78 0.04 3.59 -5.92
N THR A 79 1.22 3.73 -6.52
CA THR A 79 1.74 5.05 -6.92
C THR A 79 2.84 4.95 -7.97
N ARG A 80 2.88 5.91 -8.89
CA ARG A 80 4.11 6.20 -9.62
C ARG A 80 5.09 6.96 -8.72
N PRO A 81 6.37 7.16 -9.11
CA PRO A 81 7.32 7.93 -8.32
C PRO A 81 6.78 9.28 -7.88
N SER A 82 6.89 9.58 -6.58
CA SER A 82 6.35 10.79 -5.94
C SER A 82 7.37 11.41 -4.99
N GLU A 83 7.64 12.70 -5.14
CA GLU A 83 8.54 13.45 -4.24
C GLU A 83 7.99 13.51 -2.81
N GLU A 84 6.66 13.60 -2.68
CA GLU A 84 6.03 13.58 -1.37
C GLU A 84 6.27 12.25 -0.65
N LEU A 85 6.22 11.13 -1.36
CA LEU A 85 6.54 9.81 -0.81
C LEU A 85 8.00 9.74 -0.36
N VAL A 86 8.96 10.19 -1.17
CA VAL A 86 10.37 10.23 -0.78
C VAL A 86 10.55 11.02 0.51
N ARG A 87 9.93 12.21 0.59
CA ARG A 87 9.98 13.08 1.78
C ARG A 87 9.40 12.39 3.01
N MET A 88 8.25 11.71 2.88
CA MET A 88 7.60 10.99 3.98
C MET A 88 8.38 9.75 4.42
N ALA A 89 9.06 9.10 3.48
CA ALA A 89 9.83 7.88 3.74
C ALA A 89 11.28 8.14 4.17
N THR A 90 11.74 9.40 4.19
CA THR A 90 13.13 9.70 4.55
C THR A 90 13.47 9.23 5.96
N GLY A 91 14.44 8.34 6.06
CA GLY A 91 15.00 7.84 7.31
C GLY A 91 14.07 6.96 8.15
N VAL A 92 12.97 6.46 7.59
CA VAL A 92 12.04 5.59 8.33
C VAL A 92 12.63 4.21 8.62
N ASP A 93 12.13 3.56 9.66
CA ASP A 93 12.54 2.19 9.97
C ASP A 93 12.07 1.21 8.91
N VAL A 94 10.84 1.39 8.38
CA VAL A 94 10.28 0.49 7.36
C VAL A 94 9.58 1.31 6.27
N LEU A 95 9.94 1.02 5.02
CA LEU A 95 9.19 1.45 3.85
C LEU A 95 8.57 0.21 3.20
N LEU A 96 7.23 0.14 3.20
CA LEU A 96 6.48 -0.80 2.36
C LEU A 96 6.12 -0.10 1.05
N HIS A 97 6.57 -0.64 -0.07
CA HIS A 97 6.35 -0.01 -1.38
C HIS A 97 6.02 -1.03 -2.46
N GLU A 98 5.10 -0.65 -3.35
CA GLU A 98 4.81 -1.45 -4.53
C GLU A 98 5.99 -1.49 -5.50
N ALA A 99 6.08 -2.51 -6.32
CA ALA A 99 6.98 -2.51 -7.47
C ALA A 99 6.44 -3.37 -8.61
N GLN A 100 6.61 -2.89 -9.84
CA GLN A 100 6.24 -3.61 -11.05
C GLN A 100 7.47 -3.79 -11.96
N LEU A 101 7.56 -4.94 -12.63
CA LEU A 101 8.52 -5.13 -13.71
C LEU A 101 7.99 -4.49 -14.99
N PRO A 102 8.71 -3.53 -15.60
CA PRO A 102 8.24 -2.87 -16.82
C PRO A 102 8.10 -3.83 -18.02
N SER A 103 8.83 -4.93 -17.98
CA SER A 103 8.83 -5.97 -19.02
C SER A 103 7.90 -7.16 -18.72
N ALA A 104 7.12 -7.11 -17.64
CA ALA A 104 6.14 -8.15 -17.39
C ALA A 104 5.08 -8.16 -18.49
N ALA A 105 4.62 -9.35 -18.88
CA ALA A 105 3.50 -9.46 -19.78
C ALA A 105 2.25 -8.82 -19.18
N ALA A 106 1.43 -8.19 -20.01
CA ALA A 106 0.13 -7.73 -19.58
C ALA A 106 -0.67 -8.90 -18.98
N PRO A 107 -1.44 -8.68 -17.90
CA PRO A 107 -2.31 -9.73 -17.37
C PRO A 107 -3.20 -10.32 -18.45
N SER A 108 -3.38 -11.64 -18.43
CA SER A 108 -4.20 -12.35 -19.41
C SER A 108 -5.59 -11.73 -19.52
N GLY A 109 -6.07 -11.54 -20.74
CA GLY A 109 -7.37 -10.92 -21.04
C GLY A 109 -7.33 -9.40 -21.28
N ARG A 110 -6.17 -8.75 -21.21
CA ARG A 110 -5.98 -7.33 -21.55
C ARG A 110 -5.05 -7.21 -22.75
N THR A 111 -5.59 -7.45 -23.94
CA THR A 111 -4.84 -7.34 -25.20
C THR A 111 -4.76 -5.91 -25.73
N ASP A 112 -5.55 -5.00 -25.18
CA ASP A 112 -5.74 -3.61 -25.59
C ASP A 112 -4.95 -2.60 -24.75
N VAL A 113 -4.28 -3.07 -23.68
CA VAL A 113 -3.54 -2.19 -22.78
C VAL A 113 -2.06 -2.19 -23.18
N ASP A 114 -1.55 -1.00 -23.49
CA ASP A 114 -0.11 -0.74 -23.53
C ASP A 114 0.43 -0.84 -22.10
N TRP A 115 0.88 -2.03 -21.72
CA TRP A 115 1.30 -2.34 -20.36
C TRP A 115 2.45 -1.44 -19.84
N PRO A 116 3.53 -1.18 -20.60
CA PRO A 116 4.56 -0.25 -20.15
C PRO A 116 4.03 1.15 -19.89
N ARG A 117 3.11 1.64 -20.73
CA ARG A 117 2.47 2.94 -20.55
C ARG A 117 1.56 2.97 -19.32
N TYR A 118 0.82 1.88 -19.09
CA TYR A 118 0.00 1.73 -17.89
C TYR A 118 0.86 1.73 -16.63
N VAL A 119 1.92 0.93 -16.58
CA VAL A 119 2.84 0.90 -15.44
C VAL A 119 3.42 2.29 -15.18
N SER A 120 3.91 2.97 -16.21
CA SER A 120 4.46 4.32 -16.08
C SER A 120 3.46 5.36 -15.55
N ALA A 121 2.18 5.22 -15.87
CA ALA A 121 1.15 6.16 -15.46
C ALA A 121 0.62 5.91 -14.04
N TYR A 122 0.67 4.66 -13.57
CA TYR A 122 -0.03 4.24 -12.36
C TYR A 122 0.88 3.64 -11.27
N HIS A 123 2.03 3.10 -11.63
CA HIS A 123 2.87 2.32 -10.73
C HIS A 123 4.34 2.73 -10.77
N THR A 124 5.08 2.25 -9.79
CA THR A 124 6.54 2.41 -9.68
C THR A 124 7.22 1.15 -10.24
N THR A 125 8.20 1.34 -11.13
CA THR A 125 9.01 0.21 -11.60
C THR A 125 10.04 -0.22 -10.54
N SER A 126 10.52 -1.47 -10.61
CA SER A 126 11.56 -1.98 -9.72
C SER A 126 12.82 -1.11 -9.71
N GLN A 127 13.23 -0.57 -10.86
CA GLN A 127 14.37 0.34 -10.98
C GLN A 127 14.11 1.67 -10.28
N GLN A 128 12.94 2.29 -10.53
CA GLN A 128 12.55 3.54 -9.88
C GLN A 128 12.42 3.38 -8.35
N LEU A 129 11.94 2.20 -7.88
CA LEU A 129 11.91 1.93 -6.44
C LEU A 129 13.32 1.90 -5.83
N GLY A 130 14.31 1.36 -6.55
CA GLY A 130 15.71 1.42 -6.14
C GLY A 130 16.20 2.87 -5.96
N GLU A 131 15.85 3.77 -6.89
CA GLU A 131 16.19 5.19 -6.82
C GLU A 131 15.46 5.92 -5.67
N ILE A 132 14.17 5.62 -5.47
CA ILE A 132 13.37 6.14 -4.34
C ILE A 132 14.02 5.72 -3.01
N ALA A 133 14.32 4.44 -2.86
CA ALA A 133 14.93 3.91 -1.63
C ALA A 133 16.34 4.47 -1.38
N ALA A 134 17.14 4.68 -2.45
CA ALA A 134 18.45 5.31 -2.35
C ALA A 134 18.38 6.77 -1.85
N ARG A 135 17.30 7.48 -2.16
CA ARG A 135 17.05 8.86 -1.69
C ARG A 135 16.41 8.92 -0.30
N ALA A 136 15.48 8.01 -0.04
CA ALA A 136 14.75 7.98 1.22
C ALA A 136 15.55 7.33 2.37
N HIS A 137 16.52 6.45 2.08
CA HIS A 137 17.34 5.73 3.06
C HIS A 137 16.54 5.02 4.16
N PRO A 138 15.49 4.21 3.86
CA PRO A 138 14.82 3.43 4.87
C PRO A 138 15.75 2.37 5.45
N ARG A 139 15.59 2.00 6.73
CA ARG A 139 16.37 0.91 7.34
C ARG A 139 16.00 -0.45 6.78
N LEU A 140 14.72 -0.62 6.38
CA LEU A 140 14.20 -1.81 5.72
C LEU A 140 13.22 -1.39 4.61
N LEU A 141 13.45 -1.86 3.39
CA LEU A 141 12.48 -1.81 2.30
C LEU A 141 11.78 -3.15 2.17
N ILE A 142 10.45 -3.15 2.21
CA ILE A 142 9.61 -4.32 1.94
C ILE A 142 8.85 -4.08 0.65
N VAL A 143 9.05 -4.95 -0.34
CA VAL A 143 8.34 -4.87 -1.62
C VAL A 143 7.03 -5.65 -1.54
N TYR A 144 5.93 -5.04 -1.94
CA TYR A 144 4.62 -5.69 -1.99
C TYR A 144 3.86 -5.34 -3.29
N HIS A 145 2.64 -5.80 -3.47
CA HIS A 145 1.74 -5.50 -4.60
C HIS A 145 2.38 -5.73 -5.99
N ASN A 146 3.01 -6.88 -6.17
CA ASN A 146 3.77 -7.18 -7.40
C ASN A 146 3.05 -8.13 -8.39
N ARG A 147 1.85 -8.59 -8.07
CA ARG A 147 1.02 -9.49 -8.89
C ARG A 147 1.69 -10.81 -9.29
N GLY A 148 2.52 -11.38 -8.43
CA GLY A 148 3.20 -12.66 -8.69
C GLY A 148 4.32 -12.57 -9.74
N GLN A 149 4.86 -11.38 -9.98
CA GLN A 149 6.02 -11.18 -10.83
C GLN A 149 7.29 -11.74 -10.20
N ASP A 150 8.33 -11.91 -11.00
CA ASP A 150 9.62 -12.45 -10.56
C ASP A 150 10.25 -11.60 -9.45
N ALA A 151 10.20 -12.12 -8.23
CA ALA A 151 10.70 -11.46 -7.02
C ALA A 151 12.22 -11.26 -7.07
N GLU A 152 12.97 -12.24 -7.58
CA GLU A 152 14.43 -12.16 -7.65
C GLU A 152 14.87 -11.04 -8.60
N ARG A 153 14.18 -10.92 -9.72
CA ARG A 153 14.45 -9.87 -10.70
C ARG A 153 14.10 -8.48 -10.14
N ILE A 154 12.96 -8.34 -9.46
CA ILE A 154 12.58 -7.08 -8.79
C ILE A 154 13.65 -6.68 -7.78
N LEU A 155 14.07 -7.60 -6.90
CA LEU A 155 15.11 -7.33 -5.91
C LEU A 155 16.47 -7.01 -6.55
N ALA A 156 16.82 -7.68 -7.64
CA ALA A 156 18.06 -7.40 -8.37
C ALA A 156 18.05 -5.98 -8.97
N ASP A 157 16.93 -5.55 -9.56
CA ASP A 157 16.78 -4.19 -10.10
C ASP A 157 16.93 -3.14 -9.00
N ILE A 158 16.24 -3.32 -7.87
CA ILE A 158 16.32 -2.40 -6.72
C ILE A 158 17.75 -2.27 -6.20
N ARG A 159 18.47 -3.39 -6.07
CA ARG A 159 19.86 -3.43 -5.54
C ARG A 159 20.89 -2.73 -6.42
N ARG A 160 20.55 -2.39 -7.66
CA ARG A 160 21.45 -1.59 -8.53
C ARG A 160 21.64 -0.16 -8.00
N SER A 161 20.62 0.39 -7.34
CA SER A 161 20.63 1.76 -6.83
C SER A 161 20.58 1.84 -5.31
N PHE A 162 19.99 0.84 -4.63
CA PHE A 162 19.84 0.82 -3.18
C PHE A 162 20.65 -0.30 -2.53
N GLY A 163 21.70 0.09 -1.80
CA GLY A 163 22.57 -0.84 -1.05
C GLY A 163 22.05 -1.26 0.34
N GLY A 164 20.88 -0.76 0.76
CA GLY A 164 20.29 -1.08 2.05
C GLY A 164 19.57 -2.43 2.08
N ARG A 165 18.95 -2.73 3.22
CA ARG A 165 18.20 -3.98 3.41
C ARG A 165 16.90 -3.93 2.62
N VAL A 166 16.72 -4.85 1.67
CA VAL A 166 15.48 -5.03 0.91
C VAL A 166 15.03 -6.49 0.94
N VAL A 167 13.73 -6.69 1.14
CA VAL A 167 13.08 -8.00 1.15
C VAL A 167 11.79 -7.96 0.32
N PHE A 168 11.38 -9.11 -0.16
CA PHE A 168 10.06 -9.30 -0.74
C PHE A 168 9.06 -9.64 0.35
N GLY A 169 7.90 -8.96 0.36
CA GLY A 169 6.85 -9.18 1.36
C GLY A 169 6.15 -10.52 1.14
N GLU A 170 5.98 -11.28 2.19
CA GLU A 170 5.24 -12.53 2.22
C GLU A 170 4.16 -12.43 3.29
N ASP A 171 2.95 -12.90 2.97
CA ASP A 171 1.85 -12.91 3.93
C ASP A 171 2.20 -13.68 5.19
N LEU A 172 1.79 -13.16 6.34
CA LEU A 172 2.01 -13.75 7.67
C LEU A 172 3.48 -13.85 8.12
N ARG A 173 4.44 -13.37 7.34
CA ARG A 173 5.85 -13.34 7.71
C ARG A 173 6.17 -12.14 8.61
N ARG A 174 7.01 -12.34 9.60
CA ARG A 174 7.58 -11.27 10.44
C ARG A 174 8.96 -10.85 9.91
N TYR A 175 9.22 -9.52 9.89
CA TYR A 175 10.45 -8.92 9.39
C TYR A 175 11.22 -8.13 10.46
#